data_cbede1bb95161df1d4d516fd5f12a43b
#
_entry.id   cbede1bb95161df1d4d516fd5f12a43b
#
_cell.length_a   1.000
_cell.length_b   1.000
_cell.length_c   1.000
_cell.angle_alpha   90.00
_cell.angle_beta   90.00
_cell.angle_gamma   90.00
#
_symmetry.space_group_name_H-M   'P 1'
#
loop_
_entity.id
_entity.type
_entity.pdbx_description
1 polymer ?
#
loop_
_entity_poly.entity_id
_entity_poly.type
_entity_poly.pdbx_seq_one_letter_code
_entity_poly.pdbx_strand_id
1 'polypeptide(L)'
;MKKHLLILLLLSFIIGFSQNLDLIRKEVEKINNTKNFKIKTIPNDYFVDIKNEATDNGQELKGYYKNNQLKKISHFVGLSAWNIVTEYYYKDNQLIFVLNSKYQSVSENGFLEKPKLLYRNRNYFKNNKLIKKIEEETSEIFDFIKLSNELKKDLKNYK
;
A
#
# COMPACT_ATOMS: atom_id res chain seq x y z
N MET A 1 19.76 1.68 41.94
CA MET A 1 19.32 2.85 41.15
C MET A 1 19.55 2.69 39.61
N LYS A 2 20.75 2.36 39.09
CA LYS A 2 21.02 2.25 37.63
C LYS A 2 20.11 1.23 36.91
N LYS A 3 19.81 0.05 37.50
CA LYS A 3 18.95 -0.98 36.91
C LYS A 3 17.49 -0.55 36.74
N HIS A 4 16.92 0.19 37.70
CA HIS A 4 15.53 0.68 37.60
C HIS A 4 15.40 1.81 36.57
N LEU A 5 16.42 2.66 36.40
CA LEU A 5 16.45 3.69 35.37
C LEU A 5 16.48 3.07 33.96
N LEU A 6 17.24 2.00 33.76
CA LEU A 6 17.33 1.28 32.49
C LEU A 6 15.99 0.63 32.09
N ILE A 7 15.28 0.04 33.07
CA ILE A 7 13.96 -0.57 32.87
C ILE A 7 12.91 0.49 32.51
N LEU A 8 12.93 1.66 33.17
CA LEU A 8 12.04 2.78 32.84
C LEU A 8 12.29 3.32 31.43
N LEU A 9 13.56 3.41 31.01
CA LEU A 9 13.93 3.84 29.67
C LEU A 9 13.44 2.85 28.59
N LEU A 10 13.59 1.54 28.83
CA LEU A 10 13.09 0.50 27.93
C LEU A 10 11.56 0.51 27.82
N LEU A 11 10.85 0.71 28.91
CA LEU A 11 9.38 0.82 28.90
C LEU A 11 8.90 2.04 28.11
N SER A 12 9.59 3.18 28.20
CA SER A 12 9.21 4.39 27.45
C SER A 12 9.37 4.21 25.93
N PHE A 13 10.38 3.45 25.48
CA PHE A 13 10.55 3.11 24.06
C PHE A 13 9.43 2.22 23.52
N ILE A 14 8.98 1.24 24.29
CA ILE A 14 7.89 0.32 23.89
C ILE A 14 6.56 1.09 23.76
N ILE A 15 6.25 1.98 24.69
CA ILE A 15 5.03 2.80 24.67
C ILE A 15 5.04 3.74 23.45
N GLY A 16 6.14 4.42 23.17
CA GLY A 16 6.26 5.32 22.02
C GLY A 16 6.13 4.62 20.68
N PHE A 17 6.55 3.36 20.58
CA PHE A 17 6.44 2.57 19.34
C PHE A 17 5.00 2.11 19.09
N SER A 18 4.29 1.64 20.12
CA SER A 18 2.89 1.24 20.04
C SER A 18 1.98 2.41 19.64
N GLN A 19 2.16 3.58 20.22
CA GLN A 19 1.40 4.79 19.89
C GLN A 19 1.53 5.19 18.40
N ASN A 20 2.71 5.04 17.81
CA ASN A 20 2.91 5.36 16.39
C ASN A 20 2.10 4.44 15.47
N LEU A 21 2.02 3.14 15.75
CA LEU A 21 1.26 2.20 14.95
C LEU A 21 -0.24 2.48 15.02
N ASP A 22 -0.75 2.81 16.20
CA ASP A 22 -2.18 3.10 16.39
C ASP A 22 -2.58 4.41 15.70
N LEU A 23 -1.71 5.42 15.70
CA LEU A 23 -1.93 6.65 14.93
C LEU A 23 -1.99 6.39 13.42
N ILE A 24 -1.11 5.52 12.90
CA ILE A 24 -1.14 5.12 11.48
C ILE A 24 -2.45 4.38 11.18
N ARG A 25 -2.85 3.40 11.99
CA ARG A 25 -4.09 2.64 11.81
C ARG A 25 -5.33 3.55 11.78
N LYS A 26 -5.43 4.49 12.72
CA LYS A 26 -6.52 5.47 12.76
C LYS A 26 -6.55 6.36 11.52
N GLU A 27 -5.39 6.79 11.01
CA GLU A 27 -5.34 7.59 9.78
C GLU A 27 -5.74 6.76 8.55
N VAL A 28 -5.30 5.50 8.45
CA VAL A 28 -5.70 4.57 7.38
C VAL A 28 -7.22 4.34 7.39
N GLU A 29 -7.79 4.10 8.57
CA GLU A 29 -9.23 3.94 8.76
C GLU A 29 -9.99 5.20 8.34
N LYS A 30 -9.54 6.39 8.78
CA LYS A 30 -10.10 7.67 8.37
C LYS A 30 -10.07 7.85 6.86
N ILE A 31 -8.97 7.50 6.19
CA ILE A 31 -8.85 7.56 4.73
C ILE A 31 -9.85 6.60 4.08
N ASN A 32 -9.96 5.35 4.55
CA ASN A 32 -10.89 4.36 3.99
C ASN A 32 -12.36 4.77 4.17
N ASN A 33 -12.70 5.44 5.28
CA ASN A 33 -14.05 5.92 5.56
C ASN A 33 -14.36 7.28 4.89
N THR A 34 -13.37 7.92 4.25
CA THR A 34 -13.56 9.19 3.56
C THR A 34 -14.37 8.99 2.29
N LYS A 35 -15.45 9.76 2.15
CA LYS A 35 -16.28 9.81 0.93
C LYS A 35 -15.84 11.00 0.06
N ASN A 36 -16.27 10.97 -1.21
CA ASN A 36 -16.08 12.09 -2.15
C ASN A 36 -14.61 12.43 -2.41
N PHE A 37 -13.80 11.42 -2.71
CA PHE A 37 -12.48 11.63 -3.29
C PHE A 37 -12.61 12.11 -4.75
N LYS A 38 -11.73 13.04 -5.15
CA LYS A 38 -11.42 13.21 -6.57
C LYS A 38 -10.48 12.07 -6.96
N ILE A 39 -10.92 11.23 -7.89
CA ILE A 39 -10.15 10.06 -8.33
C ILE A 39 -9.52 10.39 -9.68
N LYS A 40 -8.23 10.10 -9.83
CA LYS A 40 -7.51 10.08 -11.10
C LYS A 40 -7.15 8.64 -11.40
N THR A 41 -7.59 8.15 -12.55
CA THR A 41 -7.33 6.76 -13.00
C THR A 41 -6.37 6.79 -14.17
N ILE A 42 -5.37 5.92 -14.14
CA ILE A 42 -4.47 5.59 -15.24
C ILE A 42 -4.83 4.18 -15.70
N PRO A 43 -5.29 4.00 -16.95
CA PRO A 43 -5.70 2.71 -17.49
C PRO A 43 -4.51 1.87 -17.95
N ASN A 44 -4.80 0.61 -18.30
CA ASN A 44 -3.82 -0.35 -18.76
C ASN A 44 -2.96 0.14 -19.96
N ASP A 45 -3.57 0.86 -20.91
CA ASP A 45 -2.89 1.32 -22.12
C ASP A 45 -1.66 2.19 -21.81
N TYR A 46 -1.72 2.97 -20.73
CA TYR A 46 -0.56 3.74 -20.27
C TYR A 46 0.63 2.84 -19.90
N PHE A 47 0.36 1.73 -19.22
CA PHE A 47 1.41 0.79 -18.82
C PHE A 47 1.98 0.05 -20.04
N VAL A 48 1.14 -0.34 -20.96
CA VAL A 48 1.56 -1.05 -22.19
C VAL A 48 2.31 -0.11 -23.14
N ASP A 49 1.70 1.04 -23.51
CA ASP A 49 2.17 1.87 -24.61
C ASP A 49 3.28 2.85 -24.18
N ILE A 50 3.24 3.32 -22.92
CA ILE A 50 4.17 4.34 -22.43
C ILE A 50 5.27 3.75 -21.55
N LYS A 51 4.91 2.77 -20.70
CA LYS A 51 5.86 2.17 -19.76
C LYS A 51 6.53 0.90 -20.30
N ASN A 52 5.97 0.27 -21.35
CA ASN A 52 6.34 -1.06 -21.85
C ASN A 52 6.24 -2.15 -20.76
N GLU A 53 5.22 -2.04 -19.92
CA GLU A 53 4.97 -2.93 -18.78
C GLU A 53 3.64 -3.69 -19.00
N ALA A 54 3.60 -4.59 -19.97
CA ALA A 54 2.42 -5.43 -20.20
C ALA A 54 2.29 -6.53 -19.15
N THR A 55 1.06 -6.80 -18.72
CA THR A 55 0.72 -7.97 -17.88
C THR A 55 -0.48 -8.70 -18.45
N ASP A 56 -0.64 -9.99 -18.09
CA ASP A 56 -1.63 -10.87 -18.74
C ASP A 56 -3.08 -10.38 -18.62
N ASN A 57 -3.43 -9.81 -17.47
CA ASN A 57 -4.78 -9.30 -17.18
C ASN A 57 -4.79 -7.79 -16.89
N GLY A 58 -3.79 -7.07 -17.40
CA GLY A 58 -3.70 -5.62 -17.37
C GLY A 58 -3.34 -5.02 -16.02
N GLN A 59 -3.23 -3.70 -16.03
CA GLN A 59 -2.89 -2.89 -14.86
C GLN A 59 -3.83 -1.69 -14.75
N GLU A 60 -4.05 -1.22 -13.54
CA GLU A 60 -4.80 0.01 -13.29
C GLU A 60 -4.21 0.74 -12.08
N LEU A 61 -4.02 2.04 -12.21
CA LEU A 61 -3.54 2.88 -11.12
C LEU A 61 -4.59 3.95 -10.79
N LYS A 62 -5.01 4.02 -9.53
CA LYS A 62 -5.94 5.04 -9.03
C LYS A 62 -5.29 5.89 -7.95
N GLY A 63 -5.29 7.20 -8.14
CA GLY A 63 -4.93 8.19 -7.13
C GLY A 63 -6.17 8.82 -6.52
N TYR A 64 -6.30 8.79 -5.20
CA TYR A 64 -7.43 9.33 -4.43
C TYR A 64 -7.02 10.63 -3.75
N TYR A 65 -7.65 11.74 -4.13
CA TYR A 65 -7.31 13.08 -3.67
C TYR A 65 -8.44 13.67 -2.82
N LYS A 66 -8.08 14.34 -1.73
CA LYS A 66 -8.99 15.15 -0.90
C LYS A 66 -8.32 16.49 -0.63
N ASN A 67 -9.02 17.61 -0.92
CA ASN A 67 -8.46 18.96 -0.81
C ASN A 67 -7.12 19.11 -1.56
N ASN A 68 -7.04 18.61 -2.78
CA ASN A 68 -5.84 18.56 -3.64
C ASN A 68 -4.64 17.79 -3.05
N GLN A 69 -4.82 17.08 -1.95
CA GLN A 69 -3.79 16.22 -1.37
C GLN A 69 -4.04 14.77 -1.72
N LEU A 70 -3.01 14.07 -2.18
CA LEU A 70 -3.04 12.62 -2.38
C LEU A 70 -3.13 11.93 -1.02
N LYS A 71 -4.16 11.11 -0.84
CA LYS A 71 -4.41 10.37 0.40
C LYS A 71 -4.17 8.87 0.24
N LYS A 72 -4.44 8.34 -0.96
CA LYS A 72 -4.28 6.91 -1.24
C LYS A 72 -3.92 6.72 -2.70
N ILE A 73 -3.10 5.71 -2.98
CA ILE A 73 -2.93 5.10 -4.30
C ILE A 73 -3.43 3.66 -4.20
N SER A 74 -4.15 3.19 -5.22
CA SER A 74 -4.43 1.77 -5.43
C SER A 74 -3.84 1.37 -6.78
N HIS A 75 -2.95 0.39 -6.78
CA HIS A 75 -2.34 -0.17 -7.97
C HIS A 75 -2.78 -1.64 -8.10
N PHE A 76 -3.47 -1.94 -9.17
CA PHE A 76 -3.90 -3.28 -9.55
C PHE A 76 -2.96 -3.81 -10.63
N VAL A 77 -2.52 -5.05 -10.48
CA VAL A 77 -1.72 -5.79 -11.47
C VAL A 77 -2.38 -7.16 -11.65
N GLY A 78 -2.90 -7.41 -12.84
CA GLY A 78 -3.51 -8.67 -13.23
C GLY A 78 -2.49 -9.60 -13.88
N LEU A 79 -2.32 -10.78 -13.30
CA LEU A 79 -1.48 -11.87 -13.81
C LEU A 79 -2.36 -13.05 -14.23
N SER A 80 -1.81 -14.05 -14.93
CA SER A 80 -2.58 -15.17 -15.50
C SER A 80 -3.50 -15.86 -14.50
N ALA A 81 -3.00 -16.15 -13.29
CA ALA A 81 -3.75 -16.91 -12.28
C ALA A 81 -4.07 -16.10 -11.01
N TRP A 82 -3.50 -14.92 -10.84
CA TRP A 82 -3.67 -14.08 -9.65
C TRP A 82 -3.69 -12.60 -9.96
N ASN A 83 -4.30 -11.86 -9.05
CA ASN A 83 -4.31 -10.41 -9.05
C ASN A 83 -3.56 -9.90 -7.81
N ILE A 84 -2.73 -8.88 -8.01
CA ILE A 84 -2.06 -8.17 -6.93
C ILE A 84 -2.68 -6.79 -6.82
N VAL A 85 -3.10 -6.44 -5.60
CA VAL A 85 -3.59 -5.09 -5.28
C VAL A 85 -2.69 -4.51 -4.21
N THR A 86 -2.01 -3.42 -4.54
CA THR A 86 -1.17 -2.70 -3.58
C THR A 86 -1.77 -1.32 -3.31
N GLU A 87 -2.09 -1.08 -2.04
CA GLU A 87 -2.65 0.18 -1.59
C GLU A 87 -1.61 0.94 -0.76
N TYR A 88 -1.34 2.18 -1.16
CA TYR A 88 -0.40 3.08 -0.50
C TYR A 88 -1.17 4.22 0.16
N TYR A 89 -0.93 4.48 1.44
CA TYR A 89 -1.63 5.49 2.22
C TYR A 89 -0.68 6.61 2.64
N TYR A 90 -1.16 7.85 2.53
CA TYR A 90 -0.35 9.05 2.74
C TYR A 90 -0.96 9.96 3.81
N LYS A 91 -0.08 10.51 4.66
CA LYS A 91 -0.36 11.62 5.53
C LYS A 91 0.70 12.69 5.32
N ASP A 92 0.27 13.94 5.12
CA ASP A 92 1.17 15.08 4.88
C ASP A 92 2.22 14.79 3.79
N ASN A 93 1.74 14.19 2.68
CA ASN A 93 2.52 13.74 1.52
C ASN A 93 3.57 12.63 1.79
N GLN A 94 3.65 12.13 3.02
CA GLN A 94 4.55 11.03 3.40
C GLN A 94 3.81 9.69 3.34
N LEU A 95 4.51 8.65 2.87
CA LEU A 95 4.02 7.28 2.92
C LEU A 95 3.98 6.82 4.38
N ILE A 96 2.80 6.39 4.85
CA ILE A 96 2.60 5.90 6.23
C ILE A 96 2.27 4.42 6.29
N PHE A 97 1.62 3.86 5.24
CA PHE A 97 1.19 2.48 5.26
C PHE A 97 1.08 1.92 3.83
N VAL A 98 1.44 0.64 3.66
CA VAL A 98 1.20 -0.12 2.44
C VAL A 98 0.51 -1.43 2.80
N LEU A 99 -0.59 -1.71 2.11
CA LEU A 99 -1.28 -3.00 2.12
C LEU A 99 -1.05 -3.66 0.76
N ASN A 100 -0.33 -4.78 0.75
CA ASN A 100 -0.14 -5.59 -0.44
C ASN A 100 -0.96 -6.88 -0.29
N SER A 101 -1.90 -7.09 -1.21
CA SER A 101 -2.82 -8.22 -1.19
C SER A 101 -2.70 -9.01 -2.49
N LYS A 102 -2.68 -10.34 -2.38
CA LYS A 102 -2.70 -11.26 -3.52
C LYS A 102 -3.98 -12.06 -3.51
N TYR A 103 -4.59 -12.17 -4.67
CA TYR A 103 -5.84 -12.91 -4.88
C TYR A 103 -5.63 -13.94 -5.98
N GLN A 104 -6.14 -15.14 -5.78
CA GLN A 104 -6.26 -16.14 -6.81
C GLN A 104 -7.50 -15.84 -7.66
N SER A 105 -7.32 -15.79 -8.99
CA SER A 105 -8.40 -15.52 -9.96
C SER A 105 -8.82 -16.77 -10.74
N VAL A 106 -7.96 -17.80 -10.77
CA VAL A 106 -8.16 -19.04 -11.54
C VAL A 106 -7.98 -20.24 -10.62
N SER A 107 -8.82 -21.25 -10.77
CA SER A 107 -8.70 -22.58 -10.13
C SER A 107 -8.51 -23.64 -11.21
N GLU A 108 -8.39 -24.90 -10.82
CA GLU A 108 -8.37 -26.06 -11.73
C GLU A 108 -9.62 -26.14 -12.62
N ASN A 109 -10.74 -25.58 -12.17
CA ASN A 109 -12.02 -25.53 -12.89
C ASN A 109 -12.23 -24.25 -13.72
N GLY A 110 -11.21 -23.41 -13.88
CA GLY A 110 -11.29 -22.15 -14.62
C GLY A 110 -11.36 -20.91 -13.74
N PHE A 111 -11.89 -19.80 -14.29
CA PHE A 111 -11.99 -18.54 -13.59
C PHE A 111 -12.95 -18.61 -12.39
N LEU A 112 -12.51 -18.03 -11.27
CA LEU A 112 -13.34 -17.89 -10.07
C LEU A 112 -14.31 -16.72 -10.24
N GLU A 113 -15.59 -16.91 -9.88
CA GLU A 113 -16.59 -15.82 -9.85
C GLU A 113 -16.12 -14.64 -8.97
N LYS A 114 -15.47 -14.97 -7.85
CA LYS A 114 -14.86 -13.99 -6.93
C LYS A 114 -13.44 -14.41 -6.64
N PRO A 115 -12.46 -13.51 -6.86
CA PRO A 115 -11.08 -13.81 -6.51
C PRO A 115 -10.93 -14.16 -5.03
N LYS A 116 -10.20 -15.26 -4.76
CA LYS A 116 -9.93 -15.72 -3.40
C LYS A 116 -8.70 -15.04 -2.84
N LEU A 117 -8.84 -14.37 -1.71
CA LEU A 117 -7.69 -13.79 -1.00
C LEU A 117 -6.71 -14.91 -0.58
N LEU A 118 -5.45 -14.75 -0.96
CA LEU A 118 -4.35 -15.62 -0.56
C LEU A 118 -3.62 -15.06 0.65
N TYR A 119 -3.16 -13.79 0.57
CA TYR A 119 -2.50 -13.12 1.69
C TYR A 119 -2.69 -11.61 1.68
N ARG A 120 -2.40 -11.01 2.84
CA ARG A 120 -2.28 -9.57 3.06
C ARG A 120 -1.02 -9.25 3.85
N ASN A 121 -0.09 -8.55 3.22
CA ASN A 121 1.11 -8.05 3.89
C ASN A 121 0.95 -6.57 4.21
N ARG A 122 1.27 -6.18 5.45
CA ARG A 122 1.09 -4.83 5.99
C ARG A 122 2.44 -4.24 6.34
N ASN A 123 2.75 -3.09 5.76
CA ASN A 123 4.01 -2.39 5.97
C ASN A 123 3.73 -0.99 6.50
N TYR A 124 4.32 -0.66 7.65
CA TYR A 124 4.13 0.61 8.35
C TYR A 124 5.38 1.47 8.22
N PHE A 125 5.21 2.75 7.88
CA PHE A 125 6.31 3.66 7.63
C PHE A 125 6.21 4.90 8.51
N LYS A 126 7.37 5.47 8.86
CA LYS A 126 7.51 6.77 9.52
C LYS A 126 8.77 7.44 8.96
N ASN A 127 8.65 8.69 8.51
CA ASN A 127 9.76 9.46 7.93
C ASN A 127 10.49 8.68 6.82
N ASN A 128 9.74 8.06 5.91
CA ASN A 128 10.25 7.22 4.82
C ASN A 128 11.14 6.05 5.29
N LYS A 129 10.89 5.53 6.49
CA LYS A 129 11.56 4.32 7.00
C LYS A 129 10.50 3.29 7.36
N LEU A 130 10.73 2.04 6.97
CA LEU A 130 9.92 0.91 7.42
C LEU A 130 10.11 0.74 8.93
N ILE A 131 9.02 0.84 9.69
CA ILE A 131 9.05 0.68 11.15
C ILE A 131 8.46 -0.65 11.61
N LYS A 132 7.54 -1.23 10.82
CA LYS A 132 6.98 -2.56 11.10
C LYS A 132 6.50 -3.21 9.81
N LYS A 133 6.72 -4.53 9.70
CA LYS A 133 6.18 -5.42 8.68
C LYS A 133 5.37 -6.51 9.37
N ILE A 134 4.20 -6.83 8.82
CA ILE A 134 3.37 -7.98 9.21
C ILE A 134 3.10 -8.73 7.92
N GLU A 135 3.63 -9.93 7.80
CA GLU A 135 3.46 -10.80 6.65
C GLU A 135 2.59 -11.98 7.02
N GLU A 136 1.63 -12.28 6.15
CA GLU A 136 0.84 -13.52 6.20
C GLU A 136 1.50 -14.61 5.34
N GLU A 137 2.28 -14.19 4.33
CA GLU A 137 3.11 -15.06 3.50
C GLU A 137 4.39 -14.32 3.12
N THR A 138 5.51 -15.04 3.02
CA THR A 138 6.78 -14.47 2.59
C THR A 138 6.65 -13.97 1.16
N SER A 139 6.74 -12.66 0.99
CA SER A 139 6.66 -12.01 -0.31
C SER A 139 8.04 -11.58 -0.77
N GLU A 140 8.17 -11.30 -2.06
CA GLU A 140 9.34 -10.64 -2.61
C GLU A 140 9.64 -9.34 -1.84
N ILE A 141 10.91 -9.01 -1.72
CA ILE A 141 11.35 -7.77 -1.06
C ILE A 141 11.11 -6.62 -2.02
N PHE A 142 10.04 -5.85 -1.79
CA PHE A 142 9.73 -4.65 -2.56
C PHE A 142 10.23 -3.40 -1.83
N ASP A 143 10.88 -2.51 -2.56
CA ASP A 143 11.10 -1.13 -2.12
C ASP A 143 9.83 -0.31 -2.35
N PHE A 144 8.89 -0.41 -1.41
CA PHE A 144 7.61 0.31 -1.49
C PHE A 144 7.77 1.84 -1.49
N ILE A 145 8.87 2.37 -0.98
CA ILE A 145 9.13 3.82 -1.00
C ILE A 145 9.46 4.25 -2.42
N LYS A 146 10.36 3.52 -3.09
CA LYS A 146 10.72 3.75 -4.49
C LYS A 146 9.50 3.62 -5.38
N LEU A 147 8.78 2.49 -5.29
CA LEU A 147 7.56 2.24 -6.06
C LEU A 147 6.49 3.32 -5.84
N SER A 148 6.26 3.73 -4.59
CA SER A 148 5.33 4.81 -4.27
C SER A 148 5.69 6.13 -4.98
N ASN A 149 6.97 6.46 -5.04
CA ASN A 149 7.44 7.68 -5.71
C ASN A 149 7.28 7.60 -7.24
N GLU A 150 7.51 6.44 -7.84
CA GLU A 150 7.28 6.18 -9.27
C GLU A 150 5.79 6.33 -9.61
N LEU A 151 4.90 5.69 -8.85
CA LEU A 151 3.45 5.78 -9.04
C LEU A 151 2.91 7.22 -8.87
N LYS A 152 3.46 8.00 -7.92
CA LYS A 152 3.16 9.43 -7.77
C LYS A 152 3.57 10.22 -9.02
N LYS A 153 4.73 9.91 -9.59
CA LYS A 153 5.23 10.55 -10.82
C LYS A 153 4.32 10.22 -11.99
N ASP A 154 3.89 8.97 -12.13
CA ASP A 154 2.96 8.55 -13.17
C ASP A 154 1.62 9.30 -13.04
N LEU A 155 1.04 9.35 -11.83
CA LEU A 155 -0.18 10.11 -11.57
C LEU A 155 -0.04 11.61 -11.89
N LYS A 156 1.13 12.20 -11.68
CA LYS A 156 1.38 13.61 -12.00
C LYS A 156 1.48 13.84 -13.51
N ASN A 157 2.16 12.95 -14.23
CA ASN A 157 2.51 13.13 -15.64
C ASN A 157 1.40 12.69 -16.60
N TYR A 158 0.56 11.74 -16.21
CA TYR A 158 -0.59 11.30 -17.01
C TYR A 158 -1.58 12.46 -17.18
N LYS A 159 -1.94 12.79 -18.41
CA LYS A 159 -2.85 13.89 -18.76
C LYS A 159 -4.26 13.39 -19.04
#